data_a81c3f07eb770ba5b646b40d4c2141c1
#
_entry.id   a81c3f07eb770ba5b646b40d4c2141c1
#
_cell.length_a   1.000
_cell.length_b   1.000
_cell.length_c   1.000
_cell.angle_alpha   90.00
_cell.angle_beta   90.00
_cell.angle_gamma   90.00
#
_symmetry.space_group_name_H-M   'P 1'
#
loop_
_entity.id
_entity.type
_entity.pdbx_description
1 polymer ?
#
loop_
_entity_poly.entity_id
_entity_poly.type
_entity_poly.pdbx_seq_one_letter_code
_entity_poly.pdbx_strand_id
1 'polypeptide(L)'
;MSDRPVSASDAPKAYEDILAQEIRAGLQQLDRAASSLFLSAVSAGLDLGFSLLAIATVLTLADGQSELLRQLLIANAYTIGFIFVILGRSELFTEHTTLAVIPVLDRQRSVAALSYTWGVIYAGNLVGGVVFAGFAAIVGPEFGIFETTVLGEIVAPFVTHSTLGLFGGAILAGWLMGLLSWLVAAARDSISRIFFVWIITLVIGFTHLPHSIAGGIEMAAAVFATPIGMAAYGRFLLVATLGNAIGGVVFVALVKYGHVARSSVAETAGATGGYMDVYKRERKASSEPSETKPVEED
;
A
#
# COMPACT_ATOMS: atom_id res chain seq x y z
N MET A 1 25.78 -6.19 33.40
CA MET A 1 24.91 -5.87 32.26
C MET A 1 24.18 -4.59 32.66
N SER A 2 24.47 -3.47 32.01
CA SER A 2 23.89 -2.15 32.35
C SER A 2 22.47 -2.12 31.86
N ASP A 3 21.48 -2.09 32.78
CA ASP A 3 20.10 -1.72 32.51
C ASP A 3 20.05 -0.26 32.06
N ARG A 4 20.27 -0.01 30.77
CA ARG A 4 19.88 1.29 30.19
C ARG A 4 18.35 1.32 30.13
N PRO A 5 17.71 2.33 30.73
CA PRO A 5 16.27 2.49 30.55
C PRO A 5 15.98 2.64 29.05
N VAL A 6 15.04 1.84 28.53
CA VAL A 6 14.55 1.95 27.16
C VAL A 6 14.09 3.39 26.97
N SER A 7 14.67 4.10 26.01
CA SER A 7 14.26 5.47 25.75
C SER A 7 12.80 5.45 25.26
N ALA A 8 12.01 6.46 25.57
CA ALA A 8 10.62 6.57 25.10
C ALA A 8 10.52 6.52 23.54
N SER A 9 11.66 6.76 22.84
CA SER A 9 11.78 6.61 21.38
C SER A 9 11.80 5.16 20.91
N ASP A 10 12.22 4.21 21.77
CA ASP A 10 12.44 2.80 21.38
C ASP A 10 11.27 1.89 21.77
N ALA A 11 10.33 2.37 22.61
CA ALA A 11 9.15 1.63 22.96
C ALA A 11 8.20 1.48 21.75
N PRO A 12 7.54 0.33 21.53
CA PRO A 12 6.52 0.16 20.50
C PRO A 12 5.42 1.22 20.64
N LYS A 13 4.85 1.68 19.49
CA LYS A 13 3.65 2.54 19.54
C LYS A 13 2.46 1.73 20.05
N ALA A 14 1.59 2.34 20.86
CA ALA A 14 0.32 1.74 21.23
C ALA A 14 -0.58 1.57 19.98
N TYR A 15 -1.45 0.58 19.99
CA TYR A 15 -2.39 0.34 18.87
C TYR A 15 -3.28 1.55 18.60
N GLU A 16 -3.69 2.24 19.65
CA GLU A 16 -4.51 3.45 19.63
C GLU A 16 -3.81 4.59 18.90
N ASP A 17 -2.50 4.76 19.14
CA ASP A 17 -1.68 5.78 18.47
C ASP A 17 -1.51 5.47 16.98
N ILE A 18 -1.37 4.19 16.62
CA ILE A 18 -1.27 3.75 15.21
C ILE A 18 -2.60 4.03 14.51
N LEU A 19 -3.73 3.62 15.09
CA LEU A 19 -5.06 3.86 14.51
C LEU A 19 -5.34 5.36 14.37
N ALA A 20 -5.03 6.16 15.38
CA ALA A 20 -5.21 7.61 15.31
C ALA A 20 -4.30 8.26 14.24
N GLN A 21 -3.11 7.72 14.01
CA GLN A 21 -2.23 8.15 12.92
C GLN A 21 -2.82 7.82 11.55
N GLU A 22 -3.34 6.60 11.36
CA GLU A 22 -4.00 6.16 10.12
C GLU A 22 -5.25 7.01 9.82
N ILE A 23 -6.11 7.27 10.83
CA ILE A 23 -7.28 8.15 10.66
C ILE A 23 -6.86 9.55 10.21
N ARG A 24 -5.85 10.15 10.86
CA ARG A 24 -5.36 11.49 10.48
C ARG A 24 -4.80 11.51 9.07
N ALA A 25 -3.99 10.52 8.71
CA ALA A 25 -3.43 10.41 7.37
C ALA A 25 -4.52 10.25 6.31
N GLY A 26 -5.51 9.36 6.55
CA GLY A 26 -6.65 9.18 5.66
C GLY A 26 -7.50 10.44 5.49
N LEU A 27 -7.76 11.20 6.58
CA LEU A 27 -8.45 12.48 6.51
C LEU A 27 -7.69 13.50 5.68
N GLN A 28 -6.38 13.62 5.86
CA GLN A 28 -5.55 14.53 5.07
C GLN A 28 -5.65 14.23 3.57
N GLN A 29 -5.71 12.95 3.19
CA GLN A 29 -5.84 12.55 1.80
C GLN A 29 -7.24 12.86 1.25
N LEU A 30 -8.29 12.56 2.01
CA LEU A 30 -9.68 12.83 1.59
C LEU A 30 -9.98 14.34 1.45
N ASP A 31 -9.19 15.20 2.10
CA ASP A 31 -9.33 16.66 2.07
C ASP A 31 -8.39 17.36 1.06
N ARG A 32 -7.48 16.61 0.40
CA ARG A 32 -6.56 17.18 -0.60
C ARG A 32 -7.29 17.57 -1.89
N ALA A 33 -6.79 18.62 -2.56
CA ALA A 33 -7.25 18.99 -3.89
C ALA A 33 -7.01 17.86 -4.90
N ALA A 34 -8.00 17.56 -5.73
CA ALA A 34 -7.95 16.47 -6.72
C ALA A 34 -6.74 16.56 -7.66
N SER A 35 -6.36 17.78 -8.09
CA SER A 35 -5.18 17.98 -8.93
C SER A 35 -3.88 17.57 -8.24
N SER A 36 -3.74 17.88 -6.96
CA SER A 36 -2.57 17.48 -6.15
C SER A 36 -2.53 15.95 -5.93
N LEU A 37 -3.69 15.33 -5.65
CA LEU A 37 -3.81 13.88 -5.54
C LEU A 37 -3.47 13.19 -6.86
N PHE A 38 -4.02 13.68 -7.97
CA PHE A 38 -3.78 13.12 -9.29
C PHE A 38 -2.31 13.17 -9.68
N LEU A 39 -1.64 14.33 -9.52
CA LEU A 39 -0.22 14.47 -9.83
C LEU A 39 0.65 13.56 -8.95
N SER A 40 0.36 13.47 -7.66
CA SER A 40 1.05 12.55 -6.77
C SER A 40 0.83 11.08 -7.16
N ALA A 41 -0.38 10.74 -7.59
CA ALA A 41 -0.70 9.41 -8.06
C ALA A 41 -0.03 9.08 -9.41
N VAL A 42 0.10 10.06 -10.33
CA VAL A 42 0.89 9.92 -11.56
C VAL A 42 2.35 9.63 -11.23
N SER A 43 2.93 10.39 -10.27
CA SER A 43 4.29 10.10 -9.77
C SER A 43 4.42 8.68 -9.25
N ALA A 44 3.48 8.20 -8.43
CA ALA A 44 3.50 6.83 -7.93
C ALA A 44 3.48 5.78 -9.05
N GLY A 45 2.67 6.00 -10.08
CA GLY A 45 2.64 5.12 -11.26
C GLY A 45 3.96 5.09 -12.03
N LEU A 46 4.61 6.25 -12.19
CA LEU A 46 5.94 6.36 -12.81
C LEU A 46 7.00 5.67 -11.95
N ASP A 47 7.03 5.97 -10.65
CA ASP A 47 8.03 5.43 -9.72
C ASP A 47 7.93 3.91 -9.60
N LEU A 48 6.70 3.38 -9.56
CA LEU A 48 6.45 1.94 -9.50
C LEU A 48 6.90 1.20 -10.77
N GLY A 49 6.95 1.89 -11.91
CA GLY A 49 7.47 1.37 -13.16
C GLY A 49 8.93 0.90 -13.09
N PHE A 50 9.73 1.44 -12.16
CA PHE A 50 11.10 0.96 -11.94
C PHE A 50 11.16 -0.48 -11.43
N SER A 51 10.09 -0.99 -10.79
CA SER A 51 9.98 -2.43 -10.51
C SER A 51 9.95 -3.26 -11.79
N LEU A 52 9.13 -2.87 -12.78
CA LEU A 52 9.09 -3.55 -14.08
C LEU A 52 10.45 -3.54 -14.75
N LEU A 53 11.14 -2.39 -14.82
CA LEU A 53 12.46 -2.28 -15.44
C LEU A 53 13.48 -3.19 -14.75
N ALA A 54 13.49 -3.20 -13.42
CA ALA A 54 14.39 -4.04 -12.63
C ALA A 54 14.09 -5.54 -12.81
N ILE A 55 12.82 -5.93 -12.82
CA ILE A 55 12.41 -7.33 -13.05
C ILE A 55 12.84 -7.78 -14.45
N ALA A 56 12.56 -6.99 -15.49
CA ALA A 56 12.94 -7.31 -16.86
C ALA A 56 14.47 -7.45 -17.02
N THR A 57 15.22 -6.56 -16.35
CA THR A 57 16.68 -6.63 -16.30
C THR A 57 17.16 -7.93 -15.64
N VAL A 58 16.60 -8.26 -14.47
CA VAL A 58 16.95 -9.49 -13.74
C VAL A 58 16.63 -10.73 -14.54
N LEU A 59 15.45 -10.79 -15.17
CA LEU A 59 15.06 -11.93 -16.00
C LEU A 59 16.04 -12.15 -17.16
N THR A 60 16.50 -11.08 -17.78
CA THR A 60 17.50 -11.15 -18.86
C THR A 60 18.87 -11.63 -18.36
N LEU A 61 19.33 -11.10 -17.22
CA LEU A 61 20.67 -11.41 -16.68
C LEU A 61 20.74 -12.73 -15.92
N ALA A 62 19.61 -13.21 -15.38
CA ALA A 62 19.54 -14.43 -14.60
C ALA A 62 19.20 -15.67 -15.46
N ASP A 63 19.29 -15.57 -16.79
CA ASP A 63 19.13 -16.71 -17.67
C ASP A 63 20.20 -17.79 -17.35
N GLY A 64 19.76 -19.07 -17.33
CA GLY A 64 20.61 -20.21 -16.94
C GLY A 64 20.87 -20.36 -15.44
N GLN A 65 20.36 -19.49 -14.56
CA GLN A 65 20.43 -19.66 -13.11
C GLN A 65 19.39 -20.67 -12.61
N SER A 66 19.58 -21.17 -11.38
CA SER A 66 18.55 -22.02 -10.74
C SER A 66 17.24 -21.24 -10.55
N GLU A 67 16.11 -21.92 -10.71
CA GLU A 67 14.78 -21.31 -10.60
C GLU A 67 14.61 -20.58 -9.24
N LEU A 68 15.07 -21.17 -8.13
CA LEU A 68 15.01 -20.55 -6.81
C LEU A 68 15.77 -19.20 -6.79
N LEU A 69 16.98 -19.15 -7.33
CA LEU A 69 17.78 -17.93 -7.35
C LEU A 69 17.12 -16.87 -8.22
N ARG A 70 16.63 -17.26 -9.40
CA ARG A 70 15.92 -16.39 -10.34
C ARG A 70 14.69 -15.76 -9.67
N GLN A 71 13.84 -16.57 -9.00
CA GLN A 71 12.66 -16.08 -8.28
C GLN A 71 13.02 -15.14 -7.11
N LEU A 72 14.06 -15.44 -6.35
CA LEU A 72 14.53 -14.56 -5.28
C LEU A 72 15.03 -13.20 -5.82
N LEU A 73 15.74 -13.17 -6.93
CA LEU A 73 16.21 -11.95 -7.55
C LEU A 73 15.04 -11.12 -8.10
N ILE A 74 14.07 -11.74 -8.77
CA ILE A 74 12.84 -11.10 -9.26
C ILE A 74 12.06 -10.49 -8.10
N ALA A 75 11.87 -11.23 -7.01
CA ALA A 75 11.17 -10.75 -5.84
C ALA A 75 11.85 -9.52 -5.21
N ASN A 76 13.18 -9.48 -5.18
CA ASN A 76 13.92 -8.30 -4.73
C ASN A 76 13.78 -7.12 -5.70
N ALA A 77 13.87 -7.36 -7.00
CA ALA A 77 13.68 -6.33 -8.03
C ALA A 77 12.28 -5.71 -7.96
N TYR A 78 11.25 -6.52 -7.68
CA TYR A 78 9.88 -6.07 -7.51
C TYR A 78 9.72 -5.02 -6.40
N THR A 79 10.53 -5.07 -5.34
CA THR A 79 10.42 -4.14 -4.21
C THR A 79 10.85 -2.70 -4.51
N ILE A 80 11.67 -2.49 -5.54
CA ILE A 80 12.37 -1.22 -5.80
C ILE A 80 11.38 -0.06 -6.00
N GLY A 81 10.42 -0.21 -6.89
CA GLY A 81 9.42 0.83 -7.16
C GLY A 81 8.52 1.11 -5.95
N PHE A 82 8.19 0.08 -5.16
CA PHE A 82 7.42 0.28 -3.92
C PHE A 82 8.18 1.08 -2.87
N ILE A 83 9.49 0.86 -2.74
CA ILE A 83 10.34 1.65 -1.85
C ILE A 83 10.30 3.13 -2.30
N PHE A 84 10.41 3.41 -3.60
CA PHE A 84 10.34 4.77 -4.13
C PHE A 84 8.99 5.42 -3.84
N VAL A 85 7.89 4.74 -4.09
CA VAL A 85 6.53 5.23 -3.87
C VAL A 85 6.27 5.53 -2.40
N ILE A 86 6.51 4.55 -1.51
CA ILE A 86 6.15 4.68 -0.09
C ILE A 86 7.05 5.69 0.63
N LEU A 87 8.37 5.67 0.39
CA LEU A 87 9.26 6.64 1.00
C LEU A 87 9.16 8.02 0.35
N GLY A 88 8.90 8.07 -0.97
CA GLY A 88 8.60 9.30 -1.71
C GLY A 88 7.26 9.92 -1.33
N ARG A 89 6.39 9.17 -0.60
CA ARG A 89 5.03 9.60 -0.21
C ARG A 89 4.14 9.95 -1.40
N SER A 90 4.30 9.20 -2.49
CA SER A 90 3.43 9.26 -3.65
C SER A 90 2.17 8.43 -3.41
N GLU A 91 1.02 8.87 -3.93
CA GLU A 91 -0.27 8.27 -3.62
C GLU A 91 -0.49 6.97 -4.40
N LEU A 92 -0.51 5.84 -3.71
CA LEU A 92 -0.73 4.52 -4.30
C LEU A 92 -2.13 3.99 -3.94
N PHE A 93 -2.93 3.63 -4.93
CA PHE A 93 -4.31 3.17 -4.74
C PHE A 93 -4.44 2.02 -3.72
N THR A 94 -3.58 1.03 -3.79
CA THR A 94 -3.64 -0.15 -2.92
C THR A 94 -3.30 0.14 -1.45
N GLU A 95 -2.55 1.18 -1.15
CA GLU A 95 -2.35 1.71 0.21
C GLU A 95 -3.65 2.37 0.71
N HIS A 96 -4.33 3.12 -0.16
CA HIS A 96 -5.57 3.80 0.16
C HIS A 96 -6.77 2.87 0.35
N THR A 97 -6.69 1.61 -0.07
CA THR A 97 -7.74 0.61 0.23
C THR A 97 -7.85 0.30 1.72
N THR A 98 -6.86 0.69 2.51
CA THR A 98 -6.92 0.65 3.98
C THR A 98 -6.98 2.06 4.56
N LEU A 99 -6.01 2.90 4.26
CA LEU A 99 -5.82 4.22 4.86
C LEU A 99 -7.06 5.13 4.73
N ALA A 100 -7.62 5.27 3.51
CA ALA A 100 -8.76 6.15 3.26
C ALA A 100 -10.11 5.57 3.72
N VAL A 101 -10.18 4.26 3.98
CA VAL A 101 -11.39 3.58 4.47
C VAL A 101 -11.60 3.82 5.96
N ILE A 102 -10.54 3.86 6.75
CA ILE A 102 -10.63 3.99 8.21
C ILE A 102 -11.41 5.25 8.64
N PRO A 103 -11.20 6.46 8.07
CA PRO A 103 -12.04 7.63 8.38
C PRO A 103 -13.52 7.48 8.04
N VAL A 104 -13.86 6.64 7.05
CA VAL A 104 -15.27 6.34 6.71
C VAL A 104 -15.86 5.40 7.75
N LEU A 105 -15.14 4.39 8.20
CA LEU A 105 -15.54 3.53 9.31
C LEU A 105 -15.73 4.33 10.60
N ASP A 106 -14.87 5.31 10.83
CA ASP A 106 -14.94 6.25 11.96
C ASP A 106 -16.00 7.37 11.78
N ARG A 107 -16.82 7.30 10.73
CA ARG A 107 -17.93 8.23 10.43
C ARG A 107 -17.51 9.69 10.22
N GLN A 108 -16.25 9.95 9.91
CA GLN A 108 -15.74 11.31 9.70
C GLN A 108 -15.83 11.73 8.22
N ARG A 109 -15.98 10.79 7.30
CA ARG A 109 -16.14 11.04 5.86
C ARG A 109 -17.15 10.09 5.25
N SER A 110 -17.70 10.49 4.08
CA SER A 110 -18.69 9.70 3.36
C SER A 110 -18.03 8.68 2.41
N VAL A 111 -18.77 7.62 2.10
CA VAL A 111 -18.39 6.66 1.04
C VAL A 111 -18.20 7.35 -0.31
N ALA A 112 -19.00 8.39 -0.61
CA ALA A 112 -18.86 9.15 -1.84
C ALA A 112 -17.51 9.88 -1.94
N ALA A 113 -17.04 10.50 -0.83
CA ALA A 113 -15.72 11.12 -0.77
C ALA A 113 -14.60 10.08 -0.98
N LEU A 114 -14.73 8.91 -0.34
CA LEU A 114 -13.81 7.78 -0.52
C LEU A 114 -13.74 7.33 -1.99
N SER A 115 -14.90 7.07 -2.62
CA SER A 115 -14.96 6.61 -4.00
C SER A 115 -14.38 7.62 -4.97
N TYR A 116 -14.61 8.92 -4.74
CA TYR A 116 -14.02 9.99 -5.54
C TYR A 116 -12.49 10.00 -5.41
N THR A 117 -11.95 9.98 -4.19
CA THR A 117 -10.51 9.94 -3.92
C THR A 117 -9.86 8.70 -4.54
N TRP A 118 -10.47 7.53 -4.37
CA TRP A 118 -10.02 6.29 -5.00
C TRP A 118 -9.98 6.39 -6.53
N GLY A 119 -11.01 6.96 -7.14
CA GLY A 119 -11.07 7.16 -8.60
C GLY A 119 -9.95 8.06 -9.10
N VAL A 120 -9.68 9.17 -8.40
CA VAL A 120 -8.61 10.12 -8.76
C VAL A 120 -7.23 9.46 -8.65
N ILE A 121 -6.95 8.78 -7.53
CA ILE A 121 -5.66 8.12 -7.29
C ILE A 121 -5.46 6.97 -8.28
N TYR A 122 -6.46 6.13 -8.46
CA TYR A 122 -6.40 5.00 -9.39
C TYR A 122 -6.13 5.46 -10.83
N ALA A 123 -6.86 6.47 -11.29
CA ALA A 123 -6.64 7.04 -12.63
C ALA A 123 -5.22 7.63 -12.78
N GLY A 124 -4.72 8.35 -11.78
CA GLY A 124 -3.35 8.88 -11.78
C GLY A 124 -2.31 7.77 -11.84
N ASN A 125 -2.44 6.73 -10.99
CA ASN A 125 -1.54 5.59 -11.01
C ASN A 125 -1.52 4.89 -12.39
N LEU A 126 -2.69 4.69 -13.01
CA LEU A 126 -2.75 4.07 -14.33
C LEU A 126 -2.11 4.97 -15.41
N VAL A 127 -2.36 6.27 -15.38
CA VAL A 127 -1.74 7.21 -16.34
C VAL A 127 -0.22 7.17 -16.22
N GLY A 128 0.33 7.34 -15.01
CA GLY A 128 1.78 7.27 -14.78
C GLY A 128 2.37 5.90 -15.17
N GLY A 129 1.69 4.82 -14.77
CA GLY A 129 2.11 3.46 -15.06
C GLY A 129 2.12 3.13 -16.55
N VAL A 130 1.07 3.51 -17.29
CA VAL A 130 1.00 3.29 -18.76
C VAL A 130 2.06 4.12 -19.50
N VAL A 131 2.29 5.36 -19.08
CA VAL A 131 3.37 6.20 -19.64
C VAL A 131 4.73 5.55 -19.42
N PHE A 132 5.02 5.09 -18.20
CA PHE A 132 6.28 4.39 -17.93
C PHE A 132 6.38 3.07 -18.71
N ALA A 133 5.32 2.28 -18.77
CA ALA A 133 5.28 1.02 -19.51
C ALA A 133 5.58 1.22 -20.99
N GLY A 134 5.00 2.23 -21.63
CA GLY A 134 5.30 2.59 -23.03
C GLY A 134 6.75 3.03 -23.22
N PHE A 135 7.26 3.86 -22.29
CA PHE A 135 8.67 4.28 -22.31
C PHE A 135 9.62 3.08 -22.15
N ALA A 136 9.36 2.20 -21.17
CA ALA A 136 10.19 1.03 -20.92
C ALA A 136 10.18 0.04 -22.10
N ALA A 137 9.02 -0.16 -22.74
CA ALA A 137 8.86 -1.04 -23.89
C ALA A 137 9.68 -0.57 -25.13
N ILE A 138 9.98 0.73 -25.22
CA ILE A 138 10.82 1.30 -26.29
C ILE A 138 12.29 1.34 -25.86
N VAL A 139 12.56 1.93 -24.70
CA VAL A 139 13.93 2.22 -24.25
C VAL A 139 14.67 0.95 -23.81
N GLY A 140 13.97 0.00 -23.18
CA GLY A 140 14.58 -1.23 -22.69
C GLY A 140 15.28 -2.03 -23.80
N PRO A 141 14.60 -2.37 -24.90
CA PRO A 141 15.21 -3.04 -26.04
C PRO A 141 16.26 -2.19 -26.77
N GLU A 142 16.01 -0.88 -26.96
CA GLU A 142 16.92 0.02 -27.63
C GLU A 142 18.29 0.11 -26.93
N PHE A 143 18.29 0.14 -25.60
CA PHE A 143 19.50 0.12 -24.77
C PHE A 143 20.05 -1.29 -24.51
N GLY A 144 19.41 -2.34 -25.03
CA GLY A 144 19.82 -3.72 -24.79
C GLY A 144 19.68 -4.15 -23.32
N ILE A 145 18.75 -3.52 -22.57
CA ILE A 145 18.52 -3.86 -21.17
C ILE A 145 17.77 -5.20 -21.08
N PHE A 146 16.78 -5.41 -21.94
CA PHE A 146 16.01 -6.65 -22.06
C PHE A 146 15.41 -6.77 -23.47
N GLU A 147 15.02 -7.98 -23.84
CA GLU A 147 14.24 -8.22 -25.05
C GLU A 147 12.73 -8.13 -24.76
N THR A 148 11.92 -7.72 -25.75
CA THR A 148 10.47 -7.57 -25.60
C THR A 148 9.75 -8.86 -25.17
N THR A 149 10.30 -10.03 -25.51
CA THR A 149 9.80 -11.35 -25.11
C THR A 149 9.70 -11.52 -23.59
N VAL A 150 10.62 -10.91 -22.84
CA VAL A 150 10.64 -10.92 -21.38
C VAL A 150 9.39 -10.30 -20.77
N LEU A 151 8.82 -9.28 -21.42
CA LEU A 151 7.58 -8.64 -20.95
C LEU A 151 6.38 -9.62 -20.97
N GLY A 152 6.34 -10.50 -21.96
CA GLY A 152 5.34 -11.57 -22.02
C GLY A 152 5.54 -12.63 -20.92
N GLU A 153 6.80 -12.92 -20.58
CA GLU A 153 7.13 -13.86 -19.50
C GLU A 153 6.71 -13.33 -18.14
N ILE A 154 6.97 -12.06 -17.85
CA ILE A 154 6.55 -11.40 -16.58
C ILE A 154 5.06 -11.58 -16.33
N VAL A 155 4.23 -11.37 -17.34
CA VAL A 155 2.76 -11.39 -17.18
C VAL A 155 2.11 -12.75 -17.44
N ALA A 156 2.87 -13.76 -17.86
CA ALA A 156 2.34 -15.09 -18.15
C ALA A 156 1.47 -15.67 -17.02
N PRO A 157 1.82 -15.56 -15.73
CA PRO A 157 0.96 -15.99 -14.64
C PRO A 157 -0.40 -15.30 -14.63
N PHE A 158 -0.47 -14.00 -14.92
CA PHE A 158 -1.72 -13.23 -14.89
C PHE A 158 -2.66 -13.60 -16.05
N VAL A 159 -2.10 -13.99 -17.19
CA VAL A 159 -2.86 -14.39 -18.37
C VAL A 159 -3.37 -15.83 -18.26
N THR A 160 -2.57 -16.73 -17.70
CA THR A 160 -2.85 -18.17 -17.64
C THR A 160 -3.75 -18.58 -16.49
N HIS A 161 -3.72 -17.86 -15.37
CA HIS A 161 -4.55 -18.18 -14.21
C HIS A 161 -6.04 -18.00 -14.49
N SER A 162 -6.87 -18.87 -13.89
CA SER A 162 -8.32 -18.70 -13.88
C SER A 162 -8.72 -17.38 -13.23
N THR A 163 -9.89 -16.84 -13.57
CA THR A 163 -10.39 -15.59 -12.95
C THR A 163 -10.54 -15.72 -11.44
N LEU A 164 -10.95 -16.91 -10.95
CA LEU A 164 -11.06 -17.16 -9.50
C LEU A 164 -9.69 -17.20 -8.82
N GLY A 165 -8.69 -17.85 -9.43
CA GLY A 165 -7.32 -17.88 -8.91
C GLY A 165 -6.70 -16.49 -8.88
N LEU A 166 -6.85 -15.71 -9.97
CA LEU A 166 -6.40 -14.33 -10.06
C LEU A 166 -7.06 -13.45 -8.97
N PHE A 167 -8.37 -13.61 -8.77
CA PHE A 167 -9.12 -12.88 -7.75
C PHE A 167 -8.67 -13.23 -6.32
N GLY A 168 -8.53 -14.50 -6.01
CA GLY A 168 -8.05 -14.96 -4.70
C GLY A 168 -6.64 -14.48 -4.40
N GLY A 169 -5.72 -14.58 -5.38
CA GLY A 169 -4.37 -14.02 -5.27
C GLY A 169 -4.39 -12.50 -5.06
N ALA A 170 -5.28 -11.78 -5.76
CA ALA A 170 -5.43 -10.35 -5.60
C ALA A 170 -5.96 -9.95 -4.20
N ILE A 171 -6.84 -10.74 -3.58
CA ILE A 171 -7.25 -10.52 -2.19
C ILE A 171 -6.04 -10.62 -1.26
N LEU A 172 -5.18 -11.63 -1.44
CA LEU A 172 -3.96 -11.77 -0.63
C LEU A 172 -3.00 -10.59 -0.81
N ALA A 173 -2.80 -10.15 -2.06
CA ALA A 173 -1.97 -8.96 -2.34
C ALA A 173 -2.54 -7.70 -1.67
N GLY A 174 -3.84 -7.46 -1.75
CA GLY A 174 -4.50 -6.33 -1.10
C GLY A 174 -4.42 -6.40 0.42
N TRP A 175 -4.54 -7.60 1.01
CA TRP A 175 -4.33 -7.81 2.44
C TRP A 175 -2.90 -7.44 2.86
N LEU A 176 -1.88 -7.91 2.12
CA LEU A 176 -0.48 -7.57 2.37
C LEU A 176 -0.22 -6.06 2.25
N MET A 177 -0.79 -5.40 1.23
CA MET A 177 -0.65 -3.94 1.08
C MET A 177 -1.33 -3.16 2.21
N GLY A 178 -2.50 -3.59 2.67
CA GLY A 178 -3.14 -3.00 3.84
C GLY A 178 -2.32 -3.23 5.13
N LEU A 179 -1.73 -4.42 5.29
CA LEU A 179 -0.82 -4.69 6.39
C LEU A 179 0.43 -3.81 6.32
N LEU A 180 0.96 -3.55 5.10
CA LEU A 180 2.07 -2.64 4.89
C LEU A 180 1.76 -1.24 5.40
N SER A 181 0.60 -0.65 5.05
CA SER A 181 0.15 0.65 5.56
C SER A 181 0.22 0.70 7.09
N TRP A 182 -0.36 -0.30 7.75
CA TRP A 182 -0.35 -0.40 9.21
C TRP A 182 1.07 -0.49 9.79
N LEU A 183 1.96 -1.30 9.21
CA LEU A 183 3.33 -1.47 9.68
C LEU A 183 4.18 -0.20 9.46
N VAL A 184 3.97 0.50 8.35
CA VAL A 184 4.63 1.78 8.06
C VAL A 184 4.17 2.86 9.06
N ALA A 185 2.89 2.87 9.45
CA ALA A 185 2.38 3.75 10.49
C ALA A 185 2.94 3.40 11.89
N ALA A 186 3.17 2.12 12.16
CA ALA A 186 3.79 1.65 13.41
C ALA A 186 5.29 2.00 13.48
N ALA A 187 5.99 2.07 12.35
CA ALA A 187 7.42 2.36 12.29
C ALA A 187 7.74 3.77 12.80
N ARG A 188 8.87 3.91 13.50
CA ARG A 188 9.34 5.18 14.05
C ARG A 188 10.40 5.86 13.19
N ASP A 189 11.12 5.10 12.37
CA ASP A 189 12.24 5.56 11.56
C ASP A 189 12.14 5.08 10.10
N SER A 190 12.95 5.67 9.23
CA SER A 190 12.91 5.38 7.80
C SER A 190 13.46 3.98 7.45
N ILE A 191 14.42 3.47 8.23
CA ILE A 191 15.02 2.13 7.97
C ILE A 191 13.98 1.05 8.25
N SER A 192 13.26 1.15 9.37
CA SER A 192 12.16 0.24 9.69
C SER A 192 11.06 0.28 8.60
N ARG A 193 10.76 1.46 8.05
CA ARG A 193 9.81 1.59 6.93
C ARG A 193 10.31 0.89 5.68
N ILE A 194 11.58 1.10 5.29
CA ILE A 194 12.20 0.39 4.16
C ILE A 194 12.09 -1.12 4.36
N PHE A 195 12.41 -1.61 5.56
CA PHE A 195 12.35 -3.04 5.87
C PHE A 195 10.92 -3.58 5.71
N PHE A 196 9.90 -2.89 6.23
CA PHE A 196 8.52 -3.34 6.07
C PHE A 196 8.04 -3.29 4.62
N VAL A 197 8.40 -2.25 3.87
CA VAL A 197 8.11 -2.18 2.42
C VAL A 197 8.77 -3.36 1.73
N TRP A 198 10.06 -3.56 1.95
CA TRP A 198 10.83 -4.63 1.33
C TRP A 198 10.24 -6.01 1.61
N ILE A 199 10.01 -6.37 2.89
CA ILE A 199 9.54 -7.72 3.25
C ILE A 199 8.13 -8.03 2.71
N ILE A 200 7.21 -7.06 2.78
CA ILE A 200 5.83 -7.25 2.30
C ILE A 200 5.80 -7.37 0.78
N THR A 201 6.48 -6.48 0.07
CA THR A 201 6.47 -6.50 -1.39
C THR A 201 7.34 -7.63 -1.95
N LEU A 202 8.38 -8.07 -1.22
CA LEU A 202 9.13 -9.30 -1.53
C LEU A 202 8.19 -10.51 -1.53
N VAL A 203 7.30 -10.65 -0.54
CA VAL A 203 6.32 -11.75 -0.51
C VAL A 203 5.39 -11.69 -1.70
N ILE A 204 4.88 -10.49 -2.05
CA ILE A 204 4.00 -10.30 -3.22
C ILE A 204 4.74 -10.70 -4.51
N GLY A 205 5.97 -10.24 -4.71
CA GLY A 205 6.79 -10.55 -5.87
C GLY A 205 7.17 -12.03 -5.94
N PHE A 206 7.58 -12.63 -4.81
CA PHE A 206 7.99 -14.03 -4.75
C PHE A 206 6.85 -15.01 -5.03
N THR A 207 5.64 -14.65 -4.63
CA THR A 207 4.44 -15.49 -4.82
C THR A 207 3.62 -15.10 -6.06
N HIS A 208 4.09 -14.14 -6.86
CA HIS A 208 3.42 -13.61 -8.04
C HIS A 208 1.95 -13.20 -7.80
N LEU A 209 1.66 -12.63 -6.62
CA LEU A 209 0.30 -12.20 -6.29
C LEU A 209 -0.09 -10.98 -7.14
N PRO A 210 -1.31 -10.96 -7.70
CA PRO A 210 -1.77 -9.88 -8.57
C PRO A 210 -1.95 -8.57 -7.79
N HIS A 211 -1.08 -7.59 -8.04
CA HIS A 211 -1.20 -6.22 -7.55
C HIS A 211 -1.71 -5.31 -8.68
N SER A 212 -2.83 -4.64 -8.48
CA SER A 212 -3.56 -3.94 -9.54
C SER A 212 -2.73 -2.87 -10.26
N ILE A 213 -1.88 -2.12 -9.57
CA ILE A 213 -1.08 -1.07 -10.17
C ILE A 213 0.23 -1.63 -10.73
N ALA A 214 1.05 -2.34 -9.94
CA ALA A 214 2.32 -2.91 -10.42
C ALA A 214 2.08 -3.90 -11.59
N GLY A 215 1.23 -4.90 -11.40
CA GLY A 215 0.85 -5.81 -12.47
C GLY A 215 0.12 -5.13 -13.63
N GLY A 216 -0.58 -4.01 -13.36
CA GLY A 216 -1.16 -3.16 -14.41
C GLY A 216 -0.09 -2.52 -15.29
N ILE A 217 1.02 -2.08 -14.72
CA ILE A 217 2.19 -1.54 -15.46
C ILE A 217 2.84 -2.66 -16.28
N GLU A 218 3.07 -3.82 -15.67
CA GLU A 218 3.62 -5.01 -16.31
C GLU A 218 2.76 -5.44 -17.50
N MET A 219 1.46 -5.58 -17.30
CA MET A 219 0.49 -5.93 -18.35
C MET A 219 0.42 -4.87 -19.46
N ALA A 220 0.49 -3.57 -19.13
CA ALA A 220 0.52 -2.50 -20.13
C ALA A 220 1.76 -2.60 -21.01
N ALA A 221 2.94 -2.83 -20.42
CA ALA A 221 4.19 -3.03 -21.19
C ALA A 221 4.11 -4.24 -22.10
N ALA A 222 3.54 -5.35 -21.62
CA ALA A 222 3.32 -6.54 -22.43
C ALA A 222 2.34 -6.29 -23.60
N VAL A 223 1.27 -5.51 -23.39
CA VAL A 223 0.34 -5.11 -24.47
C VAL A 223 1.05 -4.28 -25.53
N PHE A 224 1.98 -3.40 -25.17
CA PHE A 224 2.70 -2.58 -26.13
C PHE A 224 3.72 -3.37 -26.97
N ALA A 225 4.29 -4.45 -26.42
CA ALA A 225 5.46 -5.08 -27.00
C ALA A 225 5.26 -6.56 -27.39
N THR A 226 4.11 -7.16 -27.06
CA THR A 226 3.82 -8.58 -27.29
C THR A 226 2.41 -8.78 -27.86
N PRO A 227 2.03 -10.00 -28.34
CA PRO A 227 0.69 -10.28 -28.84
C PRO A 227 -0.42 -10.27 -27.77
N ILE A 228 -0.13 -9.94 -26.50
CA ILE A 228 -1.13 -9.89 -25.44
C ILE A 228 -2.08 -8.72 -25.70
N GLY A 229 -3.39 -9.03 -25.80
CA GLY A 229 -4.41 -8.06 -26.19
C GLY A 229 -4.98 -7.27 -25.02
N MET A 230 -5.63 -6.13 -25.34
CA MET A 230 -6.33 -5.25 -24.38
C MET A 230 -7.41 -5.95 -23.56
N ALA A 231 -8.00 -7.03 -24.06
CA ALA A 231 -9.00 -7.80 -23.30
C ALA A 231 -8.37 -8.49 -22.06
N ALA A 232 -7.15 -9.04 -22.20
CA ALA A 232 -6.40 -9.62 -21.09
C ALA A 232 -6.03 -8.55 -20.07
N TYR A 233 -5.58 -7.39 -20.52
CA TYR A 233 -5.28 -6.23 -19.67
C TYR A 233 -6.51 -5.76 -18.88
N GLY A 234 -7.65 -5.56 -19.56
CA GLY A 234 -8.89 -5.14 -18.89
C GLY A 234 -9.40 -6.16 -17.87
N ARG A 235 -9.34 -7.48 -18.22
CA ARG A 235 -9.64 -8.56 -17.27
C ARG A 235 -8.74 -8.49 -16.04
N PHE A 236 -7.44 -8.35 -16.23
CA PHE A 236 -6.48 -8.25 -15.13
C PHE A 236 -6.80 -7.08 -14.23
N LEU A 237 -6.91 -5.86 -14.78
CA LEU A 237 -7.20 -4.65 -14.01
C LEU A 237 -8.47 -4.79 -13.19
N LEU A 238 -9.57 -5.25 -13.80
CA LEU A 238 -10.83 -5.40 -13.10
C LEU A 238 -10.72 -6.39 -11.93
N VAL A 239 -10.18 -7.57 -12.18
CA VAL A 239 -10.12 -8.64 -11.18
C VAL A 239 -9.13 -8.31 -10.08
N ALA A 240 -7.94 -7.81 -10.44
CA ALA A 240 -6.92 -7.44 -9.46
C ALA A 240 -7.35 -6.25 -8.59
N THR A 241 -7.99 -5.22 -9.18
CA THR A 241 -8.46 -4.05 -8.43
C THR A 241 -9.53 -4.42 -7.42
N LEU A 242 -10.53 -5.22 -7.82
CA LEU A 242 -11.58 -5.67 -6.90
C LEU A 242 -11.02 -6.54 -5.79
N GLY A 243 -10.12 -7.48 -6.12
CA GLY A 243 -9.48 -8.33 -5.13
C GLY A 243 -8.62 -7.53 -4.14
N ASN A 244 -7.77 -6.62 -4.64
CA ASN A 244 -6.94 -5.76 -3.78
C ASN A 244 -7.80 -4.88 -2.86
N ALA A 245 -8.88 -4.28 -3.37
CA ALA A 245 -9.77 -3.47 -2.55
C ALA A 245 -10.42 -4.30 -1.42
N ILE A 246 -10.92 -5.49 -1.74
CA ILE A 246 -11.48 -6.39 -0.72
C ILE A 246 -10.42 -6.79 0.29
N GLY A 247 -9.21 -7.14 -0.15
CA GLY A 247 -8.09 -7.52 0.72
C GLY A 247 -7.76 -6.43 1.73
N GLY A 248 -7.54 -5.20 1.28
CA GLY A 248 -7.22 -4.05 2.15
C GLY A 248 -8.38 -3.65 3.07
N VAL A 249 -9.60 -3.56 2.53
CA VAL A 249 -10.78 -3.15 3.31
C VAL A 249 -11.16 -4.18 4.37
N VAL A 250 -11.36 -5.44 3.97
CA VAL A 250 -11.94 -6.46 4.87
C VAL A 250 -10.92 -6.93 5.89
N PHE A 251 -9.73 -7.34 5.41
CA PHE A 251 -8.76 -8.02 6.27
C PHE A 251 -7.89 -7.06 7.09
N VAL A 252 -7.80 -5.80 6.72
CA VAL A 252 -7.02 -4.82 7.48
C VAL A 252 -7.91 -3.72 8.04
N ALA A 253 -8.57 -2.90 7.23
CA ALA A 253 -9.33 -1.76 7.73
C ALA A 253 -10.42 -2.20 8.74
N LEU A 254 -11.32 -3.14 8.35
CA LEU A 254 -12.39 -3.60 9.24
C LEU A 254 -11.85 -4.35 10.46
N VAL A 255 -10.87 -5.25 10.30
CA VAL A 255 -10.35 -6.05 11.41
C VAL A 255 -9.57 -5.18 12.39
N LYS A 256 -8.62 -4.35 11.90
CA LYS A 256 -7.80 -3.48 12.77
C LYS A 256 -8.63 -2.40 13.44
N TYR A 257 -9.51 -1.72 12.68
CA TYR A 257 -10.43 -0.74 13.25
C TYR A 257 -11.37 -1.38 14.28
N GLY A 258 -11.98 -2.53 13.94
CA GLY A 258 -12.90 -3.23 14.83
C GLY A 258 -12.24 -3.73 16.11
N HIS A 259 -10.96 -4.18 16.03
CA HIS A 259 -10.21 -4.59 17.21
C HIS A 259 -9.97 -3.41 18.17
N VAL A 260 -9.44 -2.30 17.66
CA VAL A 260 -9.07 -1.14 18.49
C VAL A 260 -10.30 -0.37 18.98
N ALA A 261 -11.30 -0.15 18.09
CA ALA A 261 -12.52 0.60 18.44
C ALA A 261 -13.43 -0.10 19.46
N ARG A 262 -13.25 -1.42 19.64
CA ARG A 262 -13.95 -2.21 20.68
C ARG A 262 -13.13 -2.39 21.96
N SER A 263 -11.97 -1.77 22.06
CA SER A 263 -11.20 -1.75 23.32
C SER A 263 -11.94 -0.97 24.39
N SER A 264 -11.62 -1.21 25.67
CA SER A 264 -12.30 -0.66 26.85
C SER A 264 -12.52 0.86 26.83
N VAL A 265 -11.71 1.58 26.11
CA VAL A 265 -11.77 3.03 25.89
C VAL A 265 -13.03 3.44 25.13
N ALA A 266 -13.40 2.71 24.06
CA ALA A 266 -14.59 2.99 23.27
C ALA A 266 -15.89 2.54 23.97
N GLU A 267 -15.84 1.49 24.78
CA GLU A 267 -16.97 0.97 25.54
C GLU A 267 -17.39 1.91 26.69
N THR A 268 -16.42 2.56 27.35
CA THR A 268 -16.65 3.44 28.50
C THR A 268 -17.25 4.81 28.10
N ALA A 269 -17.06 5.23 26.85
CA ALA A 269 -17.44 6.58 26.41
C ALA A 269 -18.88 6.72 25.88
N GLY A 270 -19.74 5.68 25.93
CA GLY A 270 -21.16 5.74 25.55
C GLY A 270 -21.32 6.32 24.11
N ALA A 271 -20.86 5.63 23.13
CA ALA A 271 -20.53 6.08 21.79
C ALA A 271 -21.62 6.83 21.01
N THR A 272 -21.66 8.13 21.10
CA THR A 272 -22.30 9.01 20.10
C THR A 272 -21.35 9.63 19.09
N GLY A 273 -20.01 9.44 19.23
CA GLY A 273 -18.95 9.92 18.34
C GLY A 273 -18.09 8.80 17.75
N GLY A 274 -17.28 9.10 16.72
CA GLY A 274 -16.28 8.18 16.19
C GLY A 274 -15.12 7.96 17.18
N TYR A 275 -14.32 6.90 16.95
CA TYR A 275 -13.15 6.58 17.78
C TYR A 275 -12.23 7.79 18.01
N MET A 276 -12.01 8.61 16.99
CA MET A 276 -11.12 9.76 17.07
C MET A 276 -11.61 10.85 18.04
N ASP A 277 -12.91 11.00 18.23
CA ASP A 277 -13.47 11.96 19.19
C ASP A 277 -13.23 11.49 20.63
N VAL A 278 -13.38 10.19 20.89
CA VAL A 278 -13.08 9.55 22.16
C VAL A 278 -11.58 9.69 22.48
N TYR A 279 -10.72 9.31 21.55
CA TYR A 279 -9.27 9.40 21.67
C TYR A 279 -8.77 10.83 22.00
N LYS A 280 -9.33 11.86 21.33
CA LYS A 280 -8.99 13.26 21.64
C LYS A 280 -9.41 13.69 23.02
N ARG A 281 -10.60 13.27 23.48
CA ARG A 281 -11.11 13.62 24.83
C ARG A 281 -10.21 13.03 25.92
N GLU A 282 -9.84 11.77 25.81
CA GLU A 282 -8.99 11.09 26.79
C GLU A 282 -7.56 11.67 26.82
N ARG A 283 -6.97 11.95 25.66
CA ARG A 283 -5.66 12.62 25.60
C ARG A 283 -5.68 14.00 26.25
N LYS A 284 -6.78 14.74 26.09
CA LYS A 284 -6.96 16.03 26.76
C LYS A 284 -7.08 15.85 28.27
N ALA A 285 -7.89 14.91 28.73
CA ALA A 285 -8.05 14.63 30.16
C ALA A 285 -6.75 14.17 30.83
N SER A 286 -5.92 13.38 30.13
CA SER A 286 -4.61 12.93 30.63
C SER A 286 -3.52 14.00 30.60
N SER A 287 -3.71 15.11 29.87
CA SER A 287 -2.77 16.22 29.76
C SER A 287 -3.08 17.39 30.69
N GLU A 288 -4.26 17.41 31.32
CA GLU A 288 -4.59 18.42 32.34
C GLU A 288 -3.89 18.04 33.67
N PRO A 289 -3.11 18.99 34.29
CA PRO A 289 -2.47 18.73 35.58
C PRO A 289 -3.57 18.39 36.60
N SER A 290 -3.38 17.33 37.38
CA SER A 290 -4.24 17.06 38.53
C SER A 290 -4.22 18.29 39.44
N GLU A 291 -5.33 18.99 39.55
CA GLU A 291 -5.50 20.03 40.58
C GLU A 291 -5.20 19.38 41.93
N THR A 292 -4.02 19.64 42.44
CA THR A 292 -3.65 19.31 43.82
C THR A 292 -4.55 20.16 44.71
N LYS A 293 -5.55 19.51 45.35
CA LYS A 293 -6.30 20.14 46.45
C LYS A 293 -5.31 20.73 47.43
N PRO A 294 -5.49 21.98 47.86
CA PRO A 294 -4.67 22.54 48.93
C PRO A 294 -4.81 21.66 50.18
N VAL A 295 -3.66 21.27 50.74
CA VAL A 295 -3.63 20.64 52.07
C VAL A 295 -4.03 21.76 53.02
N GLU A 296 -5.23 21.61 53.62
CA GLU A 296 -5.60 22.42 54.81
C GLU A 296 -4.63 22.05 55.92
N GLU A 297 -3.73 22.93 56.28
CA GLU A 297 -2.93 22.88 57.49
C GLU A 297 -3.87 23.24 58.66
N ASP A 298 -4.14 22.26 59.55
CA ASP A 298 -4.64 22.47 60.91
C ASP A 298 -3.48 22.70 61.86
#